data_b535e616cd8ef9885161b387aab7a09c
#
_entry.id   b535e616cd8ef9885161b387aab7a09c
#
_cell.length_a   1.000
_cell.length_b   1.000
_cell.length_c   1.000
_cell.angle_alpha   90.00
_cell.angle_beta   90.00
_cell.angle_gamma   90.00
#
_symmetry.space_group_name_H-M   'P 1'
#
loop_
_entity.id
_entity.type
_entity.pdbx_description
1 polymer ?
#
loop_
_entity_poly.entity_id
_entity_poly.type
_entity_poly.pdbx_seq_one_letter_code
_entity_poly.pdbx_strand_id
1 'polypeptide(L)'
;MKKLRATTSLTAILSVMMLACVGVAKANDTLDKMSNDDSNWVMPGKDYHSDNYSKLNQINTDNVKNLKAAWTFSTGLLNGHEGAPLVVDGVMYVHTSFPNVTFALGLDDPGKILWQDKPKQNPAARSVACCDIVNRGLAYWPGDSKTPPLILKTLLDGHIVALNAKTGETVWKMENSDIKVGSTLTIAPYVVKDKVIVGSSGAELGVRGYVTAYDVHTGEQVWRAYATGSDKDMLLASDFNIKNPHYGQKGLGLSTWEGDAWKIGGGTNWGWYAFDPKTNLIYFGTGNPAPWNETMRPGDNKWTMTIFGRDVDTGQAKFGYQKTPHDEWDYAGVNVMMLSEQKDKDGKVRSLLTHPDRNGIVYTLDRTNGDLVSANKIDDTVNVFKTVDLKSGVPVRDPEYGTRMDHQGKDICPSAMGYHNQGHDSYDPNKQLFFMGINHICMDWEPFMLPYRAGQFFVGATLNMYPGPKGDRQNYEGLGQIKAYNAISGQFKWEKMERFAVWGGTMATAGNLVFYGTLDGFIKARNSDTGELLWKFKLPSGAIGYPITYTHGGTQYIAIYYGVGGWPGVGLVFDLQDPTAGLGAVGAFKKLANYTQMGGGVMVFSLNGKSPYDDVNVGEYQGGK
;
A
#
# COMPACT_ATOMS: atom_id res chain seq x y z
N MET A 1 -42.13 81.34 -29.31
CA MET A 1 -41.03 80.69 -30.10
C MET A 1 -39.79 80.59 -29.23
N LYS A 2 -39.50 79.45 -28.61
CA LYS A 2 -38.23 79.08 -28.07
C LYS A 2 -38.13 77.54 -28.06
N LYS A 3 -37.21 76.99 -28.83
CA LYS A 3 -36.92 75.53 -28.94
C LYS A 3 -36.22 75.05 -27.68
N LEU A 4 -36.78 74.09 -26.98
CA LEU A 4 -36.05 73.29 -25.99
C LEU A 4 -35.35 72.15 -26.72
N ARG A 5 -34.05 72.01 -26.53
CA ARG A 5 -33.25 70.85 -26.89
C ARG A 5 -33.25 69.88 -25.70
N ALA A 6 -33.67 68.65 -25.94
CA ALA A 6 -33.51 67.56 -25.00
C ALA A 6 -32.17 66.90 -25.23
N THR A 7 -31.34 66.85 -24.22
CA THR A 7 -30.08 66.07 -24.17
C THR A 7 -30.34 64.73 -23.54
N THR A 8 -30.27 63.68 -24.33
CA THR A 8 -30.32 62.29 -23.86
C THR A 8 -28.94 61.84 -23.40
N SER A 9 -28.79 61.59 -22.12
CA SER A 9 -27.60 60.97 -21.51
C SER A 9 -27.70 59.46 -21.69
N LEU A 10 -26.80 58.85 -22.44
CA LEU A 10 -26.58 57.41 -22.52
C LEU A 10 -25.66 56.98 -21.36
N THR A 11 -26.24 56.30 -20.36
CA THR A 11 -25.49 55.67 -19.30
C THR A 11 -25.11 54.26 -19.75
N ALA A 12 -23.85 54.05 -20.09
CA ALA A 12 -23.28 52.72 -20.40
C ALA A 12 -23.10 51.95 -19.10
N ILE A 13 -23.88 50.92 -18.89
CA ILE A 13 -23.67 49.93 -17.80
C ILE A 13 -22.58 48.96 -18.29
N LEU A 14 -21.37 49.11 -17.74
CA LEU A 14 -20.28 48.13 -17.91
C LEU A 14 -20.60 46.94 -16.97
N SER A 15 -21.12 45.86 -17.52
CA SER A 15 -21.22 44.58 -16.84
C SER A 15 -19.82 43.93 -16.78
N VAL A 16 -19.15 44.03 -15.64
CA VAL A 16 -17.93 43.26 -15.35
C VAL A 16 -18.37 41.82 -15.11
N MET A 17 -18.23 40.97 -16.13
CA MET A 17 -18.25 39.53 -15.95
C MET A 17 -16.99 39.14 -15.15
N MET A 18 -17.13 38.90 -13.84
CA MET A 18 -16.14 38.14 -13.09
C MET A 18 -16.15 36.70 -13.64
N LEU A 19 -15.19 36.37 -14.51
CA LEU A 19 -14.82 34.99 -14.73
C LEU A 19 -14.29 34.48 -13.40
N ALA A 20 -15.10 33.74 -12.67
CA ALA A 20 -14.63 32.88 -11.61
C ALA A 20 -13.74 31.82 -12.30
N CYS A 21 -12.43 32.03 -12.30
CA CYS A 21 -11.49 30.95 -12.52
C CYS A 21 -11.77 29.93 -11.40
N VAL A 22 -12.54 28.89 -11.71
CA VAL A 22 -12.56 27.67 -10.92
C VAL A 22 -11.14 27.13 -11.04
N GLY A 23 -10.29 27.49 -10.10
CA GLY A 23 -8.94 26.94 -10.00
C GLY A 23 -9.10 25.42 -9.88
N VAL A 24 -8.65 24.69 -10.88
CA VAL A 24 -8.47 23.25 -10.78
C VAL A 24 -7.61 23.06 -9.53
N ALA A 25 -8.11 22.32 -8.56
CA ALA A 25 -7.40 22.05 -7.32
C ALA A 25 -6.13 21.30 -7.70
N LYS A 26 -4.98 21.98 -7.62
CA LYS A 26 -3.70 21.40 -8.00
C LYS A 26 -3.19 20.50 -6.88
N ALA A 27 -2.61 19.34 -7.24
CA ALA A 27 -1.71 18.58 -6.38
C ALA A 27 -0.59 19.49 -5.85
N ASN A 28 0.23 19.01 -4.92
CA ASN A 28 1.46 19.74 -4.59
C ASN A 28 2.36 19.76 -5.85
N ASP A 29 2.35 20.87 -6.58
CA ASP A 29 3.01 21.00 -7.89
C ASP A 29 4.53 20.73 -7.80
N THR A 30 5.14 21.03 -6.66
CA THR A 30 6.57 20.75 -6.43
C THR A 30 6.81 19.25 -6.25
N LEU A 31 6.01 18.59 -5.42
CA LEU A 31 6.15 17.16 -5.18
C LEU A 31 5.85 16.34 -6.45
N ASP A 32 4.85 16.75 -7.22
CA ASP A 32 4.53 16.13 -8.51
C ASP A 32 5.68 16.28 -9.53
N LYS A 33 6.29 17.46 -9.62
CA LYS A 33 7.49 17.66 -10.46
C LYS A 33 8.67 16.81 -10.00
N MET A 34 8.92 16.72 -8.68
CA MET A 34 10.00 15.90 -8.13
C MET A 34 9.77 14.40 -8.36
N SER A 35 8.52 13.93 -8.34
CA SER A 35 8.19 12.53 -8.65
C SER A 35 8.48 12.16 -10.11
N ASN A 36 8.46 13.14 -11.01
CA ASN A 36 8.79 12.99 -12.42
C ASN A 36 10.29 13.20 -12.74
N ASP A 37 11.09 13.61 -11.75
CA ASP A 37 12.55 13.69 -11.86
C ASP A 37 13.16 12.32 -11.49
N ASP A 38 13.90 11.75 -12.42
CA ASP A 38 14.50 10.43 -12.30
C ASP A 38 15.66 10.35 -11.27
N SER A 39 16.14 11.48 -10.74
CA SER A 39 17.06 11.51 -9.60
C SER A 39 16.36 11.25 -8.26
N ASN A 40 15.04 11.28 -8.24
CA ASN A 40 14.23 11.25 -7.04
C ASN A 40 13.27 10.05 -6.99
N TRP A 41 12.93 9.64 -5.76
CA TRP A 41 11.82 8.74 -5.41
C TRP A 41 11.14 9.27 -4.15
N VAL A 42 10.23 10.24 -4.30
CA VAL A 42 9.78 11.13 -3.21
C VAL A 42 8.57 10.65 -2.43
N MET A 43 7.89 9.60 -2.89
CA MET A 43 6.72 9.06 -2.20
C MET A 43 6.57 7.56 -2.45
N PRO A 44 5.82 6.83 -1.60
CA PRO A 44 5.42 5.45 -1.90
C PRO A 44 4.73 5.38 -3.26
N GLY A 45 5.09 4.38 -4.07
CA GLY A 45 4.50 4.19 -5.39
C GLY A 45 5.05 5.10 -6.48
N LYS A 46 6.13 5.85 -6.24
CA LYS A 46 6.81 6.76 -7.16
C LYS A 46 6.07 8.07 -7.38
N ASP A 47 4.78 8.05 -7.69
CA ASP A 47 3.96 9.21 -8.01
C ASP A 47 2.52 9.10 -7.45
N TYR A 48 1.68 10.06 -7.75
CA TYR A 48 0.28 10.07 -7.31
C TYR A 48 -0.60 8.97 -7.93
N HIS A 49 -0.18 8.38 -9.07
CA HIS A 49 -0.87 7.25 -9.66
C HIS A 49 -0.53 5.92 -8.99
N SER A 50 0.51 5.91 -8.14
CA SER A 50 0.93 4.72 -7.40
C SER A 50 1.31 3.57 -8.33
N ASP A 51 2.05 3.90 -9.41
CA ASP A 51 2.34 2.96 -10.49
C ASP A 51 3.71 2.27 -10.39
N ASN A 52 4.57 2.67 -9.44
CA ASN A 52 5.91 2.09 -9.25
C ASN A 52 6.70 1.93 -10.58
N TYR A 53 6.54 2.89 -11.48
CA TYR A 53 7.17 2.91 -12.78
C TYR A 53 8.25 3.99 -12.88
N SER A 54 9.39 3.67 -13.49
CA SER A 54 10.44 4.65 -13.80
C SER A 54 10.73 4.73 -15.29
N LYS A 55 10.95 5.95 -15.78
CA LYS A 55 11.36 6.22 -17.17
C LYS A 55 12.83 5.91 -17.44
N LEU A 56 13.60 5.54 -16.41
CA LEU A 56 15.01 5.17 -16.53
C LEU A 56 15.20 3.92 -17.38
N ASN A 57 16.23 3.94 -18.25
CA ASN A 57 16.54 2.85 -19.17
C ASN A 57 18.06 2.60 -19.37
N GLN A 58 18.94 3.23 -18.55
CA GLN A 58 20.36 2.89 -18.57
C GLN A 58 20.56 1.39 -18.24
N ILE A 59 19.78 0.87 -17.28
CA ILE A 59 19.68 -0.55 -16.98
C ILE A 59 18.52 -1.11 -17.80
N ASN A 60 18.81 -2.06 -18.69
CA ASN A 60 17.84 -2.60 -19.64
C ASN A 60 18.08 -4.09 -19.90
N THR A 61 17.28 -4.71 -20.75
CA THR A 61 17.35 -6.15 -21.07
C THR A 61 18.70 -6.62 -21.57
N ASP A 62 19.48 -5.78 -22.24
CA ASP A 62 20.77 -6.17 -22.84
C ASP A 62 21.89 -6.23 -21.80
N ASN A 63 21.84 -5.36 -20.78
CA ASN A 63 22.94 -5.13 -19.85
C ASN A 63 22.62 -5.49 -18.39
N VAL A 64 21.38 -5.79 -18.02
CA VAL A 64 20.96 -6.10 -16.64
C VAL A 64 21.78 -7.25 -16.02
N LYS A 65 22.28 -8.18 -16.83
CA LYS A 65 23.17 -9.26 -16.40
C LYS A 65 24.49 -8.78 -15.75
N ASN A 66 24.86 -7.51 -16.01
CA ASN A 66 26.05 -6.88 -15.45
C ASN A 66 25.78 -6.12 -14.14
N LEU A 67 24.55 -6.15 -13.61
CA LEU A 67 24.24 -5.56 -12.30
C LEU A 67 25.02 -6.27 -11.20
N LYS A 68 25.65 -5.47 -10.34
CA LYS A 68 26.37 -5.92 -9.14
C LYS A 68 26.01 -5.00 -7.98
N ALA A 69 26.20 -5.50 -6.75
CA ALA A 69 26.10 -4.67 -5.57
C ALA A 69 27.12 -3.51 -5.66
N ALA A 70 26.60 -2.29 -5.52
CA ALA A 70 27.42 -1.08 -5.46
C ALA A 70 27.77 -0.75 -4.01
N TRP A 71 26.78 -0.79 -3.12
CA TRP A 71 26.95 -0.56 -1.69
C TRP A 71 25.78 -1.14 -0.89
N THR A 72 25.94 -1.21 0.42
CA THR A 72 24.89 -1.66 1.34
C THR A 72 24.95 -0.87 2.64
N PHE A 73 23.80 -0.72 3.29
CA PHE A 73 23.70 -0.12 4.62
C PHE A 73 22.89 -1.03 5.53
N SER A 74 23.47 -1.41 6.69
CA SER A 74 22.77 -2.16 7.72
C SER A 74 22.05 -1.21 8.67
N THR A 75 20.77 -1.46 8.92
CA THR A 75 19.98 -0.68 9.88
C THR A 75 20.25 -1.07 11.34
N GLY A 76 20.95 -2.18 11.57
CA GLY A 76 21.16 -2.75 12.89
C GLY A 76 19.92 -3.41 13.51
N LEU A 77 18.84 -3.57 12.75
CA LEU A 77 17.60 -4.21 13.18
C LEU A 77 17.33 -5.45 12.33
N LEU A 78 16.87 -6.52 12.98
CA LEU A 78 16.66 -7.83 12.35
C LEU A 78 15.22 -8.12 11.96
N ASN A 79 14.27 -7.21 12.28
CA ASN A 79 12.87 -7.39 11.97
C ASN A 79 12.54 -6.89 10.56
N GLY A 80 11.43 -7.36 10.01
CA GLY A 80 10.98 -7.13 8.66
C GLY A 80 11.01 -5.68 8.19
N HIS A 81 11.64 -5.45 7.03
CA HIS A 81 11.73 -4.16 6.38
C HIS A 81 10.74 -4.11 5.20
N GLU A 82 9.52 -3.64 5.47
CA GLU A 82 8.49 -3.42 4.43
C GLU A 82 8.68 -2.07 3.74
N GLY A 83 7.97 -1.85 2.63
CA GLY A 83 8.04 -0.61 1.86
C GLY A 83 9.35 -0.42 1.09
N ALA A 84 9.77 0.82 0.94
CA ALA A 84 10.99 1.20 0.23
C ALA A 84 11.61 2.47 0.82
N PRO A 85 12.92 2.74 0.62
CA PRO A 85 13.51 4.03 0.97
C PRO A 85 12.96 5.14 0.07
N LEU A 86 13.03 6.39 0.54
CA LEU A 86 12.86 7.56 -0.32
C LEU A 86 14.24 8.06 -0.78
N VAL A 87 14.30 8.66 -1.96
CA VAL A 87 15.47 9.38 -2.45
C VAL A 87 15.05 10.78 -2.84
N VAL A 88 15.66 11.78 -2.25
CA VAL A 88 15.32 13.19 -2.46
C VAL A 88 16.61 14.01 -2.50
N ASP A 89 16.89 14.66 -3.64
CA ASP A 89 17.99 15.60 -3.82
C ASP A 89 19.34 15.10 -3.29
N GLY A 90 19.71 13.85 -3.64
CA GLY A 90 20.99 13.25 -3.23
C GLY A 90 21.02 12.68 -1.80
N VAL A 91 19.88 12.57 -1.14
CA VAL A 91 19.74 11.95 0.20
C VAL A 91 18.81 10.75 0.12
N MET A 92 19.24 9.61 0.63
CA MET A 92 18.38 8.43 0.84
C MET A 92 17.87 8.41 2.27
N TYR A 93 16.52 8.39 2.42
CA TYR A 93 15.86 8.24 3.72
C TYR A 93 15.44 6.80 3.92
N VAL A 94 16.01 6.15 4.93
CA VAL A 94 15.79 4.75 5.28
C VAL A 94 14.98 4.69 6.57
N HIS A 95 13.89 3.90 6.56
CA HIS A 95 13.09 3.63 7.75
C HIS A 95 13.23 2.18 8.19
N THR A 96 12.80 1.89 9.41
CA THR A 96 12.80 0.53 9.96
C THR A 96 11.46 0.15 10.56
N SER A 97 11.25 -1.14 10.79
CA SER A 97 10.24 -1.63 11.73
C SER A 97 10.44 -1.01 13.12
N PHE A 98 9.56 -1.37 14.10
CA PHE A 98 9.78 -0.90 15.48
C PHE A 98 11.25 -1.12 15.91
N PRO A 99 11.91 -0.11 16.48
CA PRO A 99 11.39 1.15 17.04
C PRO A 99 11.28 2.33 16.04
N ASN A 100 11.07 2.06 14.75
CA ASN A 100 10.82 3.06 13.69
C ASN A 100 11.95 4.09 13.58
N VAL A 101 13.20 3.61 13.57
CA VAL A 101 14.37 4.47 13.34
C VAL A 101 14.34 4.99 11.92
N THR A 102 14.72 6.26 11.75
CA THR A 102 14.89 6.88 10.44
C THR A 102 16.32 7.35 10.29
N PHE A 103 16.93 7.03 9.14
CA PHE A 103 18.27 7.48 8.76
C PHE A 103 18.19 8.36 7.53
N ALA A 104 18.99 9.42 7.46
CA ALA A 104 19.29 10.14 6.24
C ALA A 104 20.72 9.82 5.82
N LEU A 105 20.89 9.27 4.63
CA LEU A 105 22.17 8.85 4.08
C LEU A 105 22.53 9.73 2.89
N GLY A 106 23.75 10.29 2.88
CA GLY A 106 24.25 11.08 1.75
C GLY A 106 24.66 10.17 0.59
N LEU A 107 24.18 10.42 -0.61
CA LEU A 107 24.50 9.60 -1.78
C LEU A 107 25.87 9.89 -2.39
N ASP A 108 26.50 11.05 -2.10
CA ASP A 108 27.88 11.36 -2.50
C ASP A 108 28.91 10.53 -1.71
N ASP A 109 28.54 10.11 -0.50
CA ASP A 109 29.35 9.26 0.38
C ASP A 109 28.39 8.21 0.98
N PRO A 110 28.03 7.15 0.21
CA PRO A 110 27.00 6.20 0.60
C PRO A 110 27.33 5.51 1.91
N GLY A 111 26.34 5.47 2.81
CA GLY A 111 26.52 4.96 4.15
C GLY A 111 26.93 6.02 5.17
N LYS A 112 27.29 7.23 4.75
CA LYS A 112 27.45 8.37 5.67
C LYS A 112 26.09 8.79 6.20
N ILE A 113 25.91 8.60 7.50
CA ILE A 113 24.69 9.04 8.21
C ILE A 113 24.77 10.55 8.40
N LEU A 114 23.92 11.29 7.70
CA LEU A 114 23.81 12.76 7.87
C LEU A 114 23.10 13.07 9.18
N TRP A 115 22.03 12.33 9.47
CA TRP A 115 21.31 12.36 10.75
C TRP A 115 20.54 11.05 10.97
N GLN A 116 20.16 10.81 12.20
CA GLN A 116 19.38 9.65 12.62
C GLN A 116 18.36 10.08 13.67
N ASP A 117 17.08 9.68 13.47
CA ASP A 117 16.06 9.81 14.49
C ASP A 117 15.75 8.44 15.11
N LYS A 118 15.87 8.36 16.44
CA LYS A 118 15.53 7.19 17.28
C LYS A 118 14.40 7.56 18.23
N PRO A 119 13.13 7.44 17.79
CA PRO A 119 12.02 7.90 18.59
C PRO A 119 11.85 7.07 19.87
N LYS A 120 11.51 7.75 20.97
CA LYS A 120 11.02 7.08 22.18
C LYS A 120 9.56 6.71 21.98
N GLN A 121 9.23 5.44 22.10
CA GLN A 121 7.89 4.90 21.93
C GLN A 121 7.47 4.08 23.14
N ASN A 122 6.15 3.91 23.31
CA ASN A 122 5.62 3.00 24.30
C ASN A 122 5.87 1.53 23.85
N PRO A 123 6.67 0.74 24.58
CA PRO A 123 6.99 -0.63 24.17
C PRO A 123 5.77 -1.57 24.17
N ALA A 124 4.68 -1.23 24.86
CA ALA A 124 3.43 -1.99 24.86
C ALA A 124 2.77 -2.05 23.47
N ALA A 125 3.12 -1.13 22.56
CA ALA A 125 2.66 -1.17 21.17
C ALA A 125 3.00 -2.50 20.47
N ARG A 126 4.10 -3.15 20.83
CA ARG A 126 4.52 -4.44 20.25
C ARG A 126 3.53 -5.58 20.53
N SER A 127 2.90 -5.57 21.70
CA SER A 127 1.97 -6.64 22.12
C SER A 127 0.58 -6.49 21.53
N VAL A 128 0.25 -5.34 20.95
CA VAL A 128 -1.03 -5.07 20.28
C VAL A 128 -0.87 -4.86 18.76
N ALA A 129 0.32 -5.07 18.23
CA ALA A 129 0.55 -5.11 16.79
C ALA A 129 0.24 -6.51 16.26
N CYS A 130 -0.76 -6.62 15.38
CA CYS A 130 -0.98 -7.83 14.61
C CYS A 130 0.15 -8.02 13.59
N CYS A 131 0.50 -9.28 13.32
CA CYS A 131 1.21 -9.64 12.09
C CYS A 131 2.61 -9.02 11.96
N ASP A 132 3.36 -8.87 13.08
CA ASP A 132 4.67 -8.26 13.22
C ASP A 132 4.64 -6.71 13.39
N ILE A 133 5.77 -6.16 13.77
CA ILE A 133 5.99 -4.75 14.16
C ILE A 133 6.51 -3.89 13.00
N VAL A 134 5.99 -4.14 11.80
CA VAL A 134 6.43 -3.53 10.54
C VAL A 134 6.07 -2.04 10.40
N ASN A 135 6.74 -1.38 9.47
CA ASN A 135 6.39 -0.04 8.99
C ASN A 135 6.56 -0.01 7.46
N ARG A 136 5.60 0.61 6.74
CA ARG A 136 5.55 0.57 5.27
C ARG A 136 6.21 1.74 4.58
N GLY A 137 6.71 2.73 5.31
CA GLY A 137 7.47 3.79 4.67
C GLY A 137 7.35 5.17 5.29
N LEU A 138 8.00 6.08 4.59
CA LEU A 138 8.04 7.50 4.86
C LEU A 138 7.28 8.25 3.77
N ALA A 139 6.94 9.51 4.04
CA ALA A 139 6.55 10.47 3.02
C ALA A 139 7.42 11.72 3.10
N TYR A 140 7.55 12.40 1.97
CA TYR A 140 8.28 13.65 1.87
C TYR A 140 7.31 14.80 1.54
N TRP A 141 7.54 15.96 2.16
CA TRP A 141 6.90 17.22 1.80
C TRP A 141 7.99 18.26 1.50
N PRO A 142 7.95 18.96 0.35
CA PRO A 142 9.10 19.73 -0.14
C PRO A 142 9.37 21.04 0.61
N GLY A 143 8.52 21.40 1.57
CA GLY A 143 8.62 22.68 2.27
C GLY A 143 8.03 23.85 1.48
N ASP A 144 7.94 24.98 2.17
CA ASP A 144 7.56 26.27 1.60
C ASP A 144 8.26 27.43 2.34
N SER A 145 7.77 28.66 2.20
CA SER A 145 8.34 29.83 2.87
C SER A 145 8.16 29.83 4.40
N LYS A 146 7.29 28.99 4.95
CA LYS A 146 6.93 28.96 6.38
C LYS A 146 7.47 27.71 7.09
N THR A 147 7.54 26.60 6.40
CA THR A 147 7.88 25.29 6.97
C THR A 147 9.00 24.65 6.14
N PRO A 148 10.07 24.14 6.77
CA PRO A 148 11.15 23.47 6.06
C PRO A 148 10.65 22.19 5.36
N PRO A 149 11.43 21.61 4.44
CA PRO A 149 11.13 20.29 3.93
C PRO A 149 11.00 19.27 5.06
N LEU A 150 10.01 18.36 4.96
CA LEU A 150 9.66 17.41 6.01
C LEU A 150 9.82 15.97 5.55
N ILE A 151 10.30 15.12 6.46
CA ILE A 151 10.09 13.67 6.43
C ILE A 151 8.98 13.35 7.42
N LEU A 152 7.93 12.70 6.91
CA LEU A 152 6.76 12.30 7.67
C LEU A 152 6.82 10.80 7.90
N LYS A 153 6.54 10.38 9.13
CA LYS A 153 6.58 8.98 9.54
C LYS A 153 5.49 8.65 10.54
N THR A 154 5.10 7.39 10.56
CA THR A 154 4.24 6.83 11.59
C THR A 154 5.07 6.02 12.59
N LEU A 155 4.64 6.00 13.83
CA LEU A 155 5.22 5.20 14.91
C LEU A 155 4.22 4.12 15.33
N LEU A 156 4.73 2.95 15.66
CA LEU A 156 3.88 1.81 16.03
C LEU A 156 2.97 2.12 17.23
N ASP A 157 3.41 3.00 18.13
CA ASP A 157 2.64 3.44 19.31
C ASP A 157 1.53 4.46 19.01
N GLY A 158 1.17 4.64 17.74
CA GLY A 158 0.01 5.43 17.33
C GLY A 158 0.29 6.90 17.01
N HIS A 159 1.54 7.33 17.00
CA HIS A 159 1.89 8.70 16.66
C HIS A 159 2.26 8.89 15.19
N ILE A 160 1.96 10.07 14.67
CA ILE A 160 2.53 10.61 13.44
C ILE A 160 3.53 11.72 13.79
N VAL A 161 4.66 11.74 13.08
CA VAL A 161 5.77 12.66 13.35
C VAL A 161 6.23 13.31 12.06
N ALA A 162 6.45 14.64 12.10
CA ALA A 162 7.15 15.38 11.06
C ALA A 162 8.56 15.72 11.56
N LEU A 163 9.55 15.32 10.78
CA LEU A 163 10.95 15.64 10.98
C LEU A 163 11.40 16.66 9.95
N ASN A 164 12.22 17.62 10.33
CA ASN A 164 12.94 18.44 9.37
C ASN A 164 13.84 17.54 8.53
N ALA A 165 13.62 17.51 7.20
CA ALA A 165 14.33 16.61 6.30
C ALA A 165 15.86 16.83 6.29
N LYS A 166 16.33 18.05 6.60
CA LYS A 166 17.76 18.39 6.61
C LYS A 166 18.45 18.05 7.93
N THR A 167 17.75 18.15 9.07
CA THR A 167 18.37 18.03 10.40
C THR A 167 17.92 16.81 11.20
N GLY A 168 16.78 16.18 10.84
CA GLY A 168 16.15 15.10 11.60
C GLY A 168 15.43 15.56 12.87
N GLU A 169 15.39 16.87 13.17
CA GLU A 169 14.70 17.41 14.33
C GLU A 169 13.18 17.33 14.17
N THR A 170 12.48 17.00 15.25
CA THR A 170 11.02 16.94 15.26
C THR A 170 10.43 18.35 15.13
N VAL A 171 9.61 18.56 14.10
CA VAL A 171 8.85 19.79 13.88
C VAL A 171 7.52 19.73 14.64
N TRP A 172 6.80 18.62 14.49
CA TRP A 172 5.59 18.34 15.25
C TRP A 172 5.39 16.81 15.41
N LYS A 173 4.62 16.44 16.45
CA LYS A 173 4.22 15.07 16.75
C LYS A 173 2.78 15.05 17.25
N MET A 174 1.93 14.19 16.66
CA MET A 174 0.51 14.05 16.99
C MET A 174 0.14 12.60 17.26
N GLU A 175 -0.79 12.39 18.19
CA GLU A 175 -1.40 11.08 18.42
C GLU A 175 -2.54 10.86 17.42
N ASN A 176 -2.47 9.79 16.64
CA ASN A 176 -3.52 9.36 15.71
C ASN A 176 -4.32 8.18 16.28
N SER A 177 -3.67 7.29 17.02
CA SER A 177 -4.20 6.00 17.45
C SER A 177 -3.86 5.71 18.90
N ASP A 178 -4.80 5.06 19.62
CA ASP A 178 -4.62 4.65 21.01
C ASP A 178 -4.32 3.15 21.11
N ILE A 179 -3.10 2.79 21.51
CA ILE A 179 -2.68 1.40 21.69
C ILE A 179 -3.41 0.67 22.82
N LYS A 180 -4.05 1.38 23.76
CA LYS A 180 -4.86 0.76 24.83
C LYS A 180 -6.07 0.00 24.31
N VAL A 181 -6.60 0.43 23.14
CA VAL A 181 -7.68 -0.28 22.44
C VAL A 181 -7.16 -1.16 21.32
N GLY A 182 -5.83 -1.27 21.14
CA GLY A 182 -5.22 -2.08 20.10
C GLY A 182 -4.99 -1.35 18.76
N SER A 183 -5.17 -0.02 18.73
CA SER A 183 -4.96 0.76 17.52
C SER A 183 -3.49 1.15 17.37
N THR A 184 -2.85 0.69 16.30
CA THR A 184 -1.43 0.94 15.97
C THR A 184 -1.30 1.61 14.60
N LEU A 185 -0.07 2.01 14.24
CA LEU A 185 0.23 2.54 12.91
C LEU A 185 1.38 1.77 12.27
N THR A 186 1.09 1.12 11.15
CA THR A 186 2.05 0.39 10.32
C THR A 186 2.12 0.93 8.89
N ILE A 187 1.32 1.93 8.57
CA ILE A 187 1.14 2.53 7.27
C ILE A 187 2.22 3.58 6.96
N ALA A 188 2.59 3.73 5.68
CA ALA A 188 3.31 4.92 5.22
C ALA A 188 2.36 6.13 5.17
N PRO A 189 2.72 7.30 5.69
CA PRO A 189 1.95 8.52 5.47
C PRO A 189 1.88 8.84 3.97
N TYR A 190 0.85 9.58 3.55
CA TYR A 190 0.70 10.00 2.16
C TYR A 190 0.45 11.51 2.10
N VAL A 191 1.24 12.22 1.29
CA VAL A 191 1.17 13.68 1.20
C VAL A 191 0.41 14.09 -0.04
N VAL A 192 -0.66 14.88 0.14
CA VAL A 192 -1.41 15.49 -0.97
C VAL A 192 -1.66 16.96 -0.63
N LYS A 193 -1.20 17.87 -1.49
CA LYS A 193 -1.24 19.32 -1.22
C LYS A 193 -0.53 19.62 0.13
N ASP A 194 -1.21 20.29 1.04
CA ASP A 194 -0.72 20.61 2.38
C ASP A 194 -1.33 19.66 3.44
N LYS A 195 -1.66 18.43 3.06
CA LYS A 195 -2.24 17.43 3.94
C LYS A 195 -1.40 16.18 4.01
N VAL A 196 -1.35 15.62 5.21
CA VAL A 196 -0.77 14.30 5.49
C VAL A 196 -1.90 13.34 5.82
N ILE A 197 -2.04 12.30 5.02
CA ILE A 197 -3.10 11.30 5.15
C ILE A 197 -2.53 10.07 5.85
N VAL A 198 -3.24 9.60 6.87
CA VAL A 198 -2.85 8.44 7.68
C VAL A 198 -4.09 7.63 8.07
N GLY A 199 -4.02 6.32 7.95
CA GLY A 199 -5.06 5.41 8.41
C GLY A 199 -4.84 4.91 9.83
N SER A 200 -5.34 3.70 10.11
CA SER A 200 -5.20 3.00 11.38
C SER A 200 -5.10 1.50 11.16
N SER A 201 -4.49 0.77 12.10
CA SER A 201 -4.44 -0.69 12.14
C SER A 201 -5.15 -1.21 13.39
N GLY A 202 -5.41 -2.53 13.48
CA GLY A 202 -5.94 -3.17 14.69
C GLY A 202 -7.37 -3.72 14.55
N ALA A 203 -7.83 -4.05 13.34
CA ALA A 203 -9.14 -4.70 13.17
C ALA A 203 -9.24 -5.98 14.00
N GLU A 204 -8.16 -6.76 14.10
CA GLU A 204 -8.03 -7.99 14.88
C GLU A 204 -8.18 -7.77 16.40
N LEU A 205 -8.19 -6.53 16.86
CA LEU A 205 -8.44 -6.12 18.24
C LEU A 205 -9.76 -5.34 18.38
N GLY A 206 -10.61 -5.35 17.34
CA GLY A 206 -11.90 -4.67 17.35
C GLY A 206 -11.78 -3.14 17.19
N VAL A 207 -10.73 -2.65 16.58
CA VAL A 207 -10.58 -1.20 16.31
C VAL A 207 -11.53 -0.78 15.20
N ARG A 208 -12.37 0.21 15.48
CA ARG A 208 -13.17 0.89 14.45
C ARG A 208 -12.25 1.69 13.54
N GLY A 209 -12.11 1.28 12.29
CA GLY A 209 -11.19 1.86 11.33
C GLY A 209 -11.52 3.30 10.94
N TYR A 210 -10.49 4.07 10.64
CA TYR A 210 -10.60 5.45 10.14
C TYR A 210 -9.38 5.86 9.32
N VAL A 211 -9.55 6.94 8.54
CA VAL A 211 -8.48 7.68 7.86
C VAL A 211 -8.56 9.12 8.30
N THR A 212 -7.42 9.72 8.61
CA THR A 212 -7.29 11.11 9.08
C THR A 212 -6.40 11.91 8.14
N ALA A 213 -6.79 13.14 7.86
CA ALA A 213 -5.93 14.16 7.24
C ALA A 213 -5.45 15.15 8.31
N TYR A 214 -4.17 15.43 8.28
CA TYR A 214 -3.53 16.45 9.11
C TYR A 214 -3.01 17.59 8.23
N ASP A 215 -3.05 18.81 8.74
CA ASP A 215 -2.32 19.94 8.17
C ASP A 215 -0.82 19.68 8.25
N VAL A 216 -0.10 19.79 7.15
CA VAL A 216 1.32 19.44 7.10
C VAL A 216 2.21 20.40 7.89
N HIS A 217 1.78 21.66 8.06
CA HIS A 217 2.55 22.68 8.76
C HIS A 217 2.44 22.53 10.28
N THR A 218 1.23 22.24 10.78
CA THR A 218 0.90 22.28 12.21
C THR A 218 0.72 20.90 12.83
N GLY A 219 0.41 19.89 12.04
CA GLY A 219 -0.02 18.57 12.51
C GLY A 219 -1.45 18.56 13.06
N GLU A 220 -2.23 19.64 12.94
CA GLU A 220 -3.62 19.67 13.38
C GLU A 220 -4.50 18.82 12.47
N GLN A 221 -5.50 18.15 13.06
CA GLN A 221 -6.45 17.34 12.31
C GLN A 221 -7.37 18.23 11.45
N VAL A 222 -7.36 18.01 10.13
CA VAL A 222 -8.26 18.67 9.19
C VAL A 222 -9.59 17.95 9.12
N TRP A 223 -9.55 16.63 8.91
CA TRP A 223 -10.73 15.77 8.94
C TRP A 223 -10.37 14.35 9.36
N ARG A 224 -11.37 13.60 9.86
CA ARG A 224 -11.29 12.16 10.13
C ARG A 224 -12.56 11.49 9.62
N ALA A 225 -12.42 10.43 8.82
CA ALA A 225 -13.52 9.66 8.27
C ALA A 225 -13.43 8.21 8.76
N TYR A 226 -14.46 7.74 9.45
CA TYR A 226 -14.58 6.36 9.89
C TYR A 226 -15.02 5.44 8.75
N ALA A 227 -14.73 4.14 8.88
CA ALA A 227 -15.12 3.12 7.92
C ALA A 227 -16.54 2.57 8.17
N THR A 228 -17.05 2.72 9.39
CA THR A 228 -18.36 2.19 9.85
C THR A 228 -19.09 3.27 10.64
N GLY A 229 -20.40 3.07 10.90
CA GLY A 229 -21.21 3.96 11.72
C GLY A 229 -22.07 4.95 10.95
N SER A 230 -22.34 6.12 11.51
CA SER A 230 -23.22 7.12 10.89
C SER A 230 -22.62 7.74 9.63
N ASP A 231 -23.45 8.19 8.70
CA ASP A 231 -23.04 8.91 7.48
C ASP A 231 -22.19 10.15 7.81
N LYS A 232 -22.48 10.79 8.96
CA LYS A 232 -21.74 11.95 9.46
C LYS A 232 -20.32 11.54 9.88
N ASP A 233 -20.16 10.47 10.66
CA ASP A 233 -18.83 9.99 11.08
C ASP A 233 -18.01 9.52 9.89
N MET A 234 -18.67 8.95 8.90
CA MET A 234 -18.05 8.44 7.69
C MET A 234 -17.79 9.54 6.65
N LEU A 235 -18.26 10.77 6.87
CA LEU A 235 -18.20 11.88 5.92
C LEU A 235 -18.74 11.47 4.53
N LEU A 236 -19.92 10.86 4.46
CA LEU A 236 -20.54 10.55 3.18
C LEU A 236 -21.08 11.82 2.53
N ALA A 237 -20.70 12.09 1.28
CA ALA A 237 -21.21 13.24 0.52
C ALA A 237 -22.72 13.14 0.30
N SER A 238 -23.37 14.27 0.03
CA SER A 238 -24.81 14.30 -0.26
C SER A 238 -25.20 13.45 -1.47
N ASP A 239 -24.28 13.36 -2.42
CA ASP A 239 -24.37 12.61 -3.68
C ASP A 239 -23.63 11.27 -3.67
N PHE A 240 -23.31 10.73 -2.48
CA PHE A 240 -22.60 9.47 -2.34
C PHE A 240 -23.26 8.33 -3.13
N ASN A 241 -22.48 7.66 -3.96
CA ASN A 241 -22.92 6.58 -4.87
C ASN A 241 -24.08 6.95 -5.79
N ILE A 242 -24.29 8.23 -6.11
CA ILE A 242 -25.41 8.67 -6.96
C ILE A 242 -25.36 8.03 -8.36
N LYS A 243 -24.16 7.72 -8.87
CA LYS A 243 -23.96 7.03 -10.14
C LYS A 243 -24.19 5.53 -10.04
N ASN A 244 -23.90 4.96 -8.88
CA ASN A 244 -23.93 3.52 -8.60
C ASN A 244 -24.83 3.20 -7.40
N PRO A 245 -26.14 3.50 -7.44
CA PRO A 245 -27.02 3.32 -6.28
C PRO A 245 -27.15 1.86 -5.83
N HIS A 246 -26.86 0.91 -6.70
CA HIS A 246 -26.85 -0.53 -6.41
C HIS A 246 -25.68 -0.97 -5.52
N TYR A 247 -24.58 -0.22 -5.41
CA TYR A 247 -23.52 -0.51 -4.41
C TYR A 247 -23.96 -0.18 -2.98
N GLY A 248 -25.06 0.53 -2.83
CA GLY A 248 -25.61 1.00 -1.57
C GLY A 248 -25.43 2.51 -1.40
N GLN A 249 -26.29 3.07 -0.58
CA GLN A 249 -26.36 4.50 -0.31
C GLN A 249 -26.15 4.80 1.18
N LYS A 250 -26.61 5.97 1.61
CA LYS A 250 -26.54 6.44 3.00
C LYS A 250 -27.32 5.53 3.96
N GLY A 251 -26.94 5.57 5.24
CA GLY A 251 -27.54 4.80 6.32
C GLY A 251 -27.00 3.38 6.48
N LEU A 252 -26.28 2.85 5.49
CA LEU A 252 -25.84 1.45 5.48
C LEU A 252 -24.68 1.18 6.43
N GLY A 253 -23.91 2.18 6.81
CA GLY A 253 -22.86 2.03 7.82
C GLY A 253 -23.36 1.67 9.22
N LEU A 254 -24.66 1.83 9.48
CA LEU A 254 -25.35 1.37 10.69
C LEU A 254 -26.28 0.18 10.40
N SER A 255 -27.16 0.30 9.38
CA SER A 255 -28.24 -0.67 9.16
C SER A 255 -27.80 -2.04 8.67
N THR A 256 -26.53 -2.19 8.23
CA THR A 256 -25.95 -3.48 7.84
C THR A 256 -25.14 -4.14 8.96
N TRP A 257 -25.30 -3.66 10.17
CA TRP A 257 -24.67 -4.20 11.39
C TRP A 257 -25.74 -4.54 12.42
N GLU A 258 -25.55 -5.59 13.18
CA GLU A 258 -26.42 -5.91 14.30
C GLU A 258 -26.06 -5.05 15.53
N GLY A 259 -27.03 -4.35 16.08
CA GLY A 259 -26.85 -3.52 17.27
C GLY A 259 -25.66 -2.55 17.17
N ASP A 260 -24.76 -2.62 18.12
CA ASP A 260 -23.59 -1.76 18.25
C ASP A 260 -22.28 -2.39 17.70
N ALA A 261 -22.36 -3.50 17.00
CA ALA A 261 -21.17 -4.22 16.48
C ALA A 261 -20.27 -3.31 15.59
N TRP A 262 -20.84 -2.33 14.91
CA TRP A 262 -20.11 -1.36 14.11
C TRP A 262 -19.08 -0.52 14.91
N LYS A 263 -19.26 -0.39 16.25
CA LYS A 263 -18.35 0.38 17.13
C LYS A 263 -16.99 -0.30 17.30
N ILE A 264 -16.95 -1.62 17.15
CA ILE A 264 -15.76 -2.46 17.20
C ILE A 264 -15.57 -3.22 15.88
N GLY A 265 -16.12 -2.67 14.80
CA GLY A 265 -16.40 -3.37 13.55
C GLY A 265 -15.21 -3.49 12.57
N GLY A 266 -13.99 -3.11 12.92
CA GLY A 266 -12.86 -3.17 11.98
C GLY A 266 -12.93 -2.11 10.88
N GLY A 267 -12.58 -2.48 9.65
CA GLY A 267 -12.51 -1.55 8.52
C GLY A 267 -11.31 -0.61 8.58
N THR A 268 -10.21 -1.04 9.21
CA THR A 268 -8.97 -0.25 9.34
C THR A 268 -8.31 -0.03 7.98
N ASN A 269 -7.52 1.04 7.84
CA ASN A 269 -6.73 1.32 6.65
C ASN A 269 -5.25 1.37 7.02
N TRP A 270 -4.51 0.36 6.58
CA TRP A 270 -3.07 0.23 6.83
C TRP A 270 -2.27 -0.03 5.54
N GLY A 271 -2.92 0.08 4.38
CA GLY A 271 -2.34 -0.16 3.05
C GLY A 271 -1.90 1.11 2.33
N TRP A 272 -2.22 1.20 1.05
CA TRP A 272 -1.70 2.22 0.16
C TRP A 272 -2.76 3.22 -0.30
N TYR A 273 -2.29 4.37 -0.76
CA TYR A 273 -3.11 5.44 -1.31
C TYR A 273 -2.72 5.73 -2.76
N ALA A 274 -3.68 6.25 -3.52
CA ALA A 274 -3.43 6.93 -4.80
C ALA A 274 -4.27 8.21 -4.86
N PHE A 275 -3.85 9.18 -5.67
CA PHE A 275 -4.55 10.46 -5.78
C PHE A 275 -4.67 10.88 -7.25
N ASP A 276 -5.86 11.31 -7.66
CA ASP A 276 -6.07 11.88 -8.98
C ASP A 276 -6.34 13.39 -8.87
N PRO A 277 -5.37 14.24 -9.28
CA PRO A 277 -5.54 15.68 -9.24
C PRO A 277 -6.67 16.21 -10.15
N LYS A 278 -7.09 15.45 -11.17
CA LYS A 278 -8.20 15.83 -12.07
C LYS A 278 -9.54 15.77 -11.38
N THR A 279 -9.74 14.76 -10.53
CA THR A 279 -10.98 14.54 -9.78
C THR A 279 -10.93 15.09 -8.36
N ASN A 280 -9.74 15.44 -7.86
CA ASN A 280 -9.46 15.78 -6.46
C ASN A 280 -9.78 14.63 -5.48
N LEU A 281 -9.75 13.38 -5.95
CA LEU A 281 -10.07 12.21 -5.14
C LEU A 281 -8.82 11.46 -4.72
N ILE A 282 -8.79 11.11 -3.43
CA ILE A 282 -7.88 10.11 -2.89
C ILE A 282 -8.59 8.76 -2.84
N TYR A 283 -7.88 7.70 -3.27
CA TYR A 283 -8.39 6.33 -3.31
C TYR A 283 -7.66 5.47 -2.31
N PHE A 284 -8.42 4.64 -1.60
CA PHE A 284 -7.88 3.66 -0.66
C PHE A 284 -8.93 2.60 -0.32
N GLY A 285 -8.46 1.48 0.25
CA GLY A 285 -9.32 0.41 0.75
C GLY A 285 -9.55 0.48 2.25
N THR A 286 -10.70 0.00 2.71
CA THR A 286 -10.93 -0.35 4.10
C THR A 286 -10.77 -1.84 4.31
N GLY A 287 -10.23 -2.24 5.45
CA GLY A 287 -9.91 -3.60 5.82
C GLY A 287 -11.13 -4.45 6.20
N ASN A 288 -10.81 -5.63 6.70
CA ASN A 288 -11.78 -6.63 7.17
C ASN A 288 -12.68 -6.11 8.28
N PRO A 289 -13.92 -6.63 8.37
CA PRO A 289 -14.75 -6.47 9.57
C PRO A 289 -14.19 -7.27 10.76
N ALA A 290 -14.52 -6.84 11.97
CA ALA A 290 -14.17 -7.54 13.21
C ALA A 290 -15.43 -7.98 13.98
N PRO A 291 -15.36 -9.16 14.65
CA PRO A 291 -14.30 -10.19 14.59
C PRO A 291 -14.31 -10.94 13.25
N TRP A 292 -13.32 -11.82 13.03
CA TRP A 292 -13.29 -12.68 11.83
C TRP A 292 -14.46 -13.66 11.78
N ASN A 293 -14.90 -14.15 12.96
CA ASN A 293 -16.11 -14.97 13.06
C ASN A 293 -17.33 -14.18 12.60
N GLU A 294 -17.82 -14.50 11.42
CA GLU A 294 -18.92 -13.80 10.75
C GLU A 294 -20.25 -13.88 11.51
N THR A 295 -20.49 -15.02 12.22
CA THR A 295 -21.71 -15.26 13.00
C THR A 295 -21.91 -14.22 14.12
N MET A 296 -20.82 -13.59 14.58
CA MET A 296 -20.85 -12.55 15.63
C MET A 296 -21.22 -11.14 15.09
N ARG A 297 -21.35 -10.99 13.80
CA ARG A 297 -21.64 -9.70 13.13
C ARG A 297 -22.50 -9.84 11.86
N PRO A 298 -23.72 -10.34 12.00
CA PRO A 298 -24.63 -10.52 10.87
C PRO A 298 -24.78 -9.25 10.02
N GLY A 299 -25.07 -9.43 8.72
CA GLY A 299 -25.27 -8.36 7.74
C GLY A 299 -24.02 -8.10 6.87
N ASP A 300 -24.15 -7.20 5.91
CA ASP A 300 -23.09 -6.88 4.91
C ASP A 300 -21.87 -6.17 5.52
N ASN A 301 -21.99 -5.66 6.74
CA ASN A 301 -20.93 -4.92 7.47
C ASN A 301 -20.33 -3.75 6.66
N LYS A 302 -21.18 -2.95 6.05
CA LYS A 302 -20.74 -1.78 5.30
C LYS A 302 -20.16 -0.70 6.25
N TRP A 303 -19.05 -0.08 5.93
CA TRP A 303 -18.30 -0.09 4.68
C TRP A 303 -16.88 -0.65 4.93
N THR A 304 -16.79 -1.83 5.50
CA THR A 304 -15.56 -2.63 5.50
C THR A 304 -15.34 -3.21 4.10
N MET A 305 -14.16 -3.66 3.76
CA MET A 305 -13.80 -4.26 2.47
C MET A 305 -14.13 -3.37 1.25
N THR A 306 -14.05 -2.04 1.42
CA THR A 306 -14.56 -1.05 0.47
C THR A 306 -13.43 -0.25 -0.17
N ILE A 307 -13.45 -0.08 -1.49
CA ILE A 307 -12.67 0.94 -2.20
C ILE A 307 -13.46 2.25 -2.12
N PHE A 308 -12.84 3.29 -1.57
CA PHE A 308 -13.40 4.63 -1.53
C PHE A 308 -12.69 5.58 -2.50
N GLY A 309 -13.47 6.47 -3.14
CA GLY A 309 -13.02 7.72 -3.73
C GLY A 309 -13.49 8.88 -2.85
N ARG A 310 -12.54 9.57 -2.19
CA ARG A 310 -12.85 10.68 -1.27
C ARG A 310 -12.22 11.98 -1.72
N ASP A 311 -12.96 13.06 -1.61
CA ASP A 311 -12.41 14.40 -1.80
C ASP A 311 -11.33 14.67 -0.74
N VAL A 312 -10.12 14.98 -1.16
CA VAL A 312 -8.98 15.10 -0.27
C VAL A 312 -9.05 16.33 0.65
N ASP A 313 -9.76 17.38 0.25
CA ASP A 313 -9.87 18.61 1.03
C ASP A 313 -10.87 18.48 2.16
N THR A 314 -11.97 17.79 1.94
CA THR A 314 -13.10 17.68 2.87
C THR A 314 -13.23 16.31 3.53
N GLY A 315 -12.55 15.28 3.00
CA GLY A 315 -12.69 13.89 3.43
C GLY A 315 -14.02 13.24 2.98
N GLN A 316 -14.87 13.96 2.25
CA GLN A 316 -16.18 13.44 1.82
C GLN A 316 -16.03 12.32 0.80
N ALA A 317 -16.63 11.15 1.09
CA ALA A 317 -16.70 10.06 0.13
C ALA A 317 -17.70 10.39 -0.99
N LYS A 318 -17.24 10.30 -2.24
CA LYS A 318 -18.06 10.46 -3.44
C LYS A 318 -18.63 9.12 -3.89
N PHE A 319 -17.84 8.06 -3.77
CA PHE A 319 -18.29 6.70 -3.98
C PHE A 319 -17.61 5.72 -3.03
N GLY A 320 -18.24 4.55 -2.86
CA GLY A 320 -17.71 3.39 -2.16
C GLY A 320 -18.18 2.11 -2.85
N TYR A 321 -17.25 1.23 -3.17
CA TYR A 321 -17.51 -0.09 -3.74
C TYR A 321 -17.03 -1.18 -2.78
N GLN A 322 -17.96 -1.92 -2.15
CA GLN A 322 -17.66 -3.02 -1.24
C GLN A 322 -17.38 -4.29 -2.04
N LYS A 323 -16.16 -4.78 -2.00
CA LYS A 323 -15.67 -5.94 -2.77
C LYS A 323 -16.13 -7.27 -2.20
N THR A 324 -16.16 -7.37 -0.86
CA THR A 324 -16.54 -8.59 -0.13
C THR A 324 -17.57 -8.22 0.94
N PRO A 325 -18.89 -8.10 0.61
CA PRO A 325 -19.93 -7.95 1.62
C PRO A 325 -19.85 -9.10 2.60
N HIS A 326 -20.08 -8.88 3.92
CA HIS A 326 -20.04 -9.92 4.94
C HIS A 326 -18.79 -10.83 4.81
N ASP A 327 -17.61 -10.23 4.85
CA ASP A 327 -16.36 -10.98 4.70
C ASP A 327 -16.23 -12.04 5.82
N GLU A 328 -15.97 -13.28 5.43
CA GLU A 328 -15.88 -14.45 6.31
C GLU A 328 -14.44 -14.96 6.48
N TRP A 329 -13.45 -14.33 5.78
CA TRP A 329 -12.14 -14.93 5.55
C TRP A 329 -10.95 -14.02 5.90
N ASP A 330 -11.21 -12.81 6.43
CA ASP A 330 -10.19 -11.79 6.69
C ASP A 330 -9.51 -11.26 5.41
N TYR A 331 -10.27 -10.99 4.38
CA TYR A 331 -9.69 -10.46 3.13
C TYR A 331 -9.46 -8.95 3.14
N ALA A 332 -8.86 -8.40 4.17
CA ALA A 332 -8.62 -6.96 4.34
C ALA A 332 -8.22 -6.23 3.05
N GLY A 333 -9.14 -5.54 2.41
CA GLY A 333 -9.04 -4.97 1.07
C GLY A 333 -8.27 -3.66 0.97
N VAL A 334 -7.11 -3.55 1.62
CA VAL A 334 -6.28 -2.32 1.68
C VAL A 334 -5.10 -2.32 0.70
N ASN A 335 -5.05 -3.29 -0.18
CA ASN A 335 -3.99 -3.49 -1.16
C ASN A 335 -3.81 -2.27 -2.07
N VAL A 336 -2.77 -2.30 -2.90
CA VAL A 336 -2.41 -1.18 -3.78
C VAL A 336 -3.56 -0.74 -4.70
N MET A 337 -3.68 0.58 -4.89
CA MET A 337 -4.60 1.24 -5.82
C MET A 337 -3.78 1.88 -6.93
N MET A 338 -3.67 1.25 -8.09
CA MET A 338 -2.91 1.77 -9.22
C MET A 338 -3.81 2.51 -10.19
N LEU A 339 -3.52 3.79 -10.46
CA LEU A 339 -4.27 4.61 -11.39
C LEU A 339 -3.63 4.55 -12.77
N SER A 340 -4.45 4.46 -13.82
CA SER A 340 -3.96 4.38 -15.19
C SER A 340 -4.89 5.06 -16.17
N GLU A 341 -4.31 5.60 -17.26
CA GLU A 341 -5.03 5.99 -18.45
C GLU A 341 -4.78 4.91 -19.50
N GLN A 342 -5.82 4.17 -19.89
CA GLN A 342 -5.68 3.06 -20.83
C GLN A 342 -6.61 3.25 -22.03
N LYS A 343 -6.13 2.89 -23.20
CA LYS A 343 -6.96 2.82 -24.40
C LYS A 343 -7.73 1.50 -24.43
N ASP A 344 -9.04 1.58 -24.53
CA ASP A 344 -9.88 0.41 -24.75
C ASP A 344 -9.79 -0.08 -26.22
N LYS A 345 -10.50 -1.15 -26.54
CA LYS A 345 -10.53 -1.76 -27.88
C LYS A 345 -10.98 -0.80 -28.99
N ASP A 346 -11.72 0.24 -28.66
CA ASP A 346 -12.24 1.25 -29.58
C ASP A 346 -11.33 2.48 -29.65
N GLY A 347 -10.17 2.45 -28.96
CA GLY A 347 -9.19 3.53 -28.88
C GLY A 347 -9.57 4.66 -27.93
N LYS A 348 -10.68 4.55 -27.19
CA LYS A 348 -11.11 5.52 -26.19
C LYS A 348 -10.25 5.41 -24.94
N VAL A 349 -9.75 6.56 -24.46
CA VAL A 349 -9.02 6.62 -23.18
C VAL A 349 -9.98 6.47 -22.01
N ARG A 350 -9.68 5.54 -21.11
CA ARG A 350 -10.40 5.24 -19.88
C ARG A 350 -9.51 5.59 -18.68
N SER A 351 -10.07 6.32 -17.73
CA SER A 351 -9.40 6.65 -16.46
C SER A 351 -9.72 5.57 -15.44
N LEU A 352 -8.79 4.65 -15.22
CA LEU A 352 -9.02 3.42 -14.45
C LEU A 352 -8.26 3.42 -13.12
N LEU A 353 -8.84 2.71 -12.15
CA LEU A 353 -8.21 2.25 -10.93
C LEU A 353 -8.18 0.72 -10.98
N THR A 354 -6.99 0.12 -10.88
CA THR A 354 -6.82 -1.33 -10.83
C THR A 354 -6.33 -1.74 -9.46
N HIS A 355 -6.98 -2.74 -8.87
CA HIS A 355 -6.77 -3.18 -7.50
C HIS A 355 -6.77 -4.71 -7.41
N PRO A 356 -5.60 -5.36 -7.26
CA PRO A 356 -5.52 -6.77 -6.91
C PRO A 356 -5.87 -6.94 -5.42
N ASP A 357 -6.88 -7.77 -5.13
CA ASP A 357 -7.39 -7.93 -3.76
C ASP A 357 -6.97 -9.25 -3.11
N ARG A 358 -6.98 -9.30 -1.77
CA ARG A 358 -6.72 -10.54 -1.01
C ARG A 358 -7.68 -11.66 -1.39
N ASN A 359 -8.93 -11.34 -1.70
CA ASN A 359 -9.95 -12.31 -2.09
C ASN A 359 -9.68 -13.03 -3.42
N GLY A 360 -8.55 -12.72 -4.06
CA GLY A 360 -8.13 -13.36 -5.30
C GLY A 360 -8.78 -12.82 -6.57
N ILE A 361 -9.37 -11.63 -6.51
CA ILE A 361 -9.96 -10.93 -7.66
C ILE A 361 -9.13 -9.67 -7.97
N VAL A 362 -8.87 -9.40 -9.23
CA VAL A 362 -8.38 -8.11 -9.72
C VAL A 362 -9.58 -7.28 -10.13
N TYR A 363 -9.85 -6.21 -9.38
CA TYR A 363 -10.92 -5.26 -9.67
C TYR A 363 -10.38 -4.10 -10.50
N THR A 364 -11.14 -3.71 -11.53
CA THR A 364 -10.86 -2.48 -12.30
C THR A 364 -12.11 -1.61 -12.28
N LEU A 365 -11.96 -0.39 -11.78
CA LEU A 365 -13.03 0.61 -11.68
C LEU A 365 -12.74 1.80 -12.60
N ASP A 366 -13.78 2.44 -13.11
CA ASP A 366 -13.69 3.82 -13.59
C ASP A 366 -13.51 4.72 -12.37
N ARG A 367 -12.29 5.30 -12.23
CA ARG A 367 -11.95 6.07 -11.03
C ARG A 367 -12.68 7.40 -10.91
N THR A 368 -13.35 7.85 -11.97
CA THR A 368 -14.07 9.12 -11.95
C THR A 368 -15.43 9.02 -11.26
N ASN A 369 -15.99 7.81 -11.17
CA ASN A 369 -17.34 7.60 -10.65
C ASN A 369 -17.54 6.31 -9.84
N GLY A 370 -16.53 5.43 -9.80
CA GLY A 370 -16.57 4.17 -9.07
C GLY A 370 -17.24 2.99 -9.80
N ASP A 371 -17.60 3.12 -11.10
CA ASP A 371 -18.20 2.04 -11.87
C ASP A 371 -17.24 0.84 -11.96
N LEU A 372 -17.72 -0.36 -11.65
CA LEU A 372 -16.98 -1.60 -11.84
C LEU A 372 -16.90 -1.93 -13.35
N VAL A 373 -15.68 -1.87 -13.89
CA VAL A 373 -15.41 -2.15 -15.31
C VAL A 373 -15.14 -3.64 -15.52
N SER A 374 -14.36 -4.25 -14.62
CA SER A 374 -14.07 -5.69 -14.66
C SER A 374 -13.69 -6.22 -13.28
N ALA A 375 -13.90 -7.53 -13.09
CA ALA A 375 -13.48 -8.27 -11.92
C ALA A 375 -13.08 -9.68 -12.38
N ASN A 376 -11.77 -9.97 -12.34
CA ASN A 376 -11.21 -11.20 -12.88
C ASN A 376 -10.48 -11.98 -11.78
N LYS A 377 -10.65 -13.29 -11.73
CA LYS A 377 -9.86 -14.13 -10.84
C LYS A 377 -8.37 -13.96 -11.16
N ILE A 378 -7.58 -13.79 -10.10
CA ILE A 378 -6.13 -13.66 -10.21
C ILE A 378 -5.47 -15.01 -10.52
N ASP A 379 -6.18 -16.09 -10.17
CA ASP A 379 -5.78 -17.48 -10.40
C ASP A 379 -7.01 -18.39 -10.38
N ASP A 380 -7.02 -19.46 -11.18
CA ASP A 380 -8.14 -20.39 -11.28
C ASP A 380 -8.39 -21.21 -9.99
N THR A 381 -7.40 -21.27 -9.09
CA THR A 381 -7.53 -21.94 -7.79
C THR A 381 -8.34 -21.15 -6.76
N VAL A 382 -8.73 -19.91 -7.05
CA VAL A 382 -9.69 -19.14 -6.21
C VAL A 382 -11.02 -19.86 -6.19
N ASN A 383 -11.44 -20.35 -5.00
CA ASN A 383 -12.66 -21.16 -4.85
C ASN A 383 -13.78 -20.49 -4.04
N VAL A 384 -13.48 -19.47 -3.23
CA VAL A 384 -14.48 -18.73 -2.42
C VAL A 384 -15.52 -18.00 -3.27
N PHE A 385 -15.16 -17.58 -4.48
CA PHE A 385 -16.06 -16.95 -5.44
C PHE A 385 -16.06 -17.68 -6.78
N LYS A 386 -17.27 -17.90 -7.31
CA LYS A 386 -17.45 -18.41 -8.68
C LYS A 386 -17.16 -17.31 -9.70
N THR A 387 -17.71 -16.13 -9.49
CA THR A 387 -17.56 -14.93 -10.33
C THR A 387 -17.97 -13.68 -9.53
N VAL A 388 -17.85 -12.51 -10.15
CA VAL A 388 -18.46 -11.26 -9.68
C VAL A 388 -19.52 -10.82 -10.70
N ASP A 389 -20.74 -10.56 -10.24
CA ASP A 389 -21.77 -9.98 -11.09
C ASP A 389 -21.42 -8.51 -11.36
N LEU A 390 -20.99 -8.19 -12.57
CA LEU A 390 -20.58 -6.83 -12.94
C LEU A 390 -21.71 -5.81 -12.87
N LYS A 391 -22.97 -6.24 -12.93
CA LYS A 391 -24.13 -5.33 -12.87
C LYS A 391 -24.41 -4.89 -11.44
N SER A 392 -24.38 -5.80 -10.48
CA SER A 392 -24.61 -5.51 -9.05
C SER A 392 -23.31 -5.20 -8.30
N GLY A 393 -22.15 -5.57 -8.83
CA GLY A 393 -20.85 -5.52 -8.16
C GLY A 393 -20.68 -6.60 -7.07
N VAL A 394 -21.64 -7.51 -6.90
CA VAL A 394 -21.63 -8.50 -5.81
C VAL A 394 -20.93 -9.79 -6.25
N PRO A 395 -19.97 -10.33 -5.47
CA PRO A 395 -19.37 -11.62 -5.76
C PRO A 395 -20.36 -12.76 -5.53
N VAL A 396 -20.38 -13.70 -6.48
CA VAL A 396 -21.15 -14.95 -6.37
C VAL A 396 -20.33 -15.96 -5.59
N ARG A 397 -20.67 -16.14 -4.31
CA ARG A 397 -19.96 -17.03 -3.39
C ARG A 397 -20.15 -18.49 -3.75
N ASP A 398 -19.16 -19.31 -3.43
CA ASP A 398 -19.33 -20.75 -3.32
C ASP A 398 -19.60 -21.11 -1.85
N PRO A 399 -20.81 -21.59 -1.50
CA PRO A 399 -21.17 -21.86 -0.10
C PRO A 399 -20.37 -23.00 0.53
N GLU A 400 -19.70 -23.84 -0.25
CA GLU A 400 -18.81 -24.90 0.23
C GLU A 400 -17.63 -24.35 1.02
N TYR A 401 -17.13 -23.16 0.62
CA TYR A 401 -15.97 -22.50 1.23
C TYR A 401 -16.34 -21.36 2.20
N GLY A 402 -17.61 -21.28 2.60
CA GLY A 402 -18.08 -20.38 3.66
C GLY A 402 -17.62 -20.83 5.05
N THR A 403 -17.56 -19.90 6.00
CA THR A 403 -17.17 -20.18 7.40
C THR A 403 -18.35 -19.87 8.32
N ARG A 404 -18.87 -20.86 9.03
CA ARG A 404 -19.99 -20.71 9.96
C ARG A 404 -19.74 -21.54 11.22
N MET A 405 -20.35 -21.19 12.34
CA MET A 405 -20.20 -21.92 13.61
C MET A 405 -20.57 -23.41 13.51
N ASP A 406 -21.42 -23.77 12.58
CA ASP A 406 -21.85 -25.14 12.31
C ASP A 406 -21.04 -25.82 11.19
N HIS A 407 -20.01 -25.14 10.64
CA HIS A 407 -19.25 -25.61 9.50
C HIS A 407 -17.78 -25.20 9.58
N GLN A 408 -16.90 -26.17 9.83
CA GLN A 408 -15.46 -25.95 9.70
C GLN A 408 -15.09 -25.82 8.22
N GLY A 409 -14.61 -24.64 7.81
CA GLY A 409 -14.11 -24.41 6.46
C GLY A 409 -12.84 -25.19 6.21
N LYS A 410 -12.75 -25.87 5.06
CA LYS A 410 -11.55 -26.61 4.64
C LYS A 410 -11.16 -26.24 3.23
N ASP A 411 -9.85 -26.26 3.00
CA ASP A 411 -9.23 -26.00 1.68
C ASP A 411 -9.71 -24.70 1.03
N ILE A 412 -9.93 -23.67 1.86
CA ILE A 412 -10.36 -22.34 1.43
C ILE A 412 -9.19 -21.65 0.71
N CYS A 413 -9.39 -21.27 -0.53
CA CYS A 413 -8.40 -20.58 -1.37
C CYS A 413 -8.99 -19.31 -1.98
N PRO A 414 -8.39 -18.13 -1.72
CA PRO A 414 -7.18 -17.85 -0.92
C PRO A 414 -7.35 -18.10 0.58
N SER A 415 -6.21 -18.15 1.30
CA SER A 415 -6.22 -18.02 2.76
C SER A 415 -6.49 -16.57 3.19
N ALA A 416 -6.56 -16.30 4.48
CA ALA A 416 -6.63 -14.95 5.06
C ALA A 416 -5.46 -14.03 4.62
N MET A 417 -4.30 -14.60 4.30
CA MET A 417 -3.19 -13.84 3.71
C MET A 417 -3.50 -13.33 2.30
N GLY A 418 -4.50 -13.91 1.64
CA GLY A 418 -4.89 -13.55 0.27
C GLY A 418 -3.94 -14.07 -0.79
N TYR A 419 -4.39 -14.04 -2.04
CA TYR A 419 -3.51 -14.27 -3.20
C TYR A 419 -2.71 -13.03 -3.57
N HIS A 420 -3.09 -11.87 -3.10
CA HIS A 420 -2.31 -10.65 -3.06
C HIS A 420 -2.39 -10.04 -1.66
N ASN A 421 -1.35 -9.36 -1.18
CA ASN A 421 -1.36 -8.74 0.15
C ASN A 421 -0.84 -7.30 0.09
N GLN A 422 0.07 -6.92 0.97
CA GLN A 422 0.58 -5.56 1.14
C GLN A 422 1.56 -5.13 0.03
N GLY A 423 1.97 -6.01 -0.88
CA GLY A 423 2.93 -5.69 -1.93
C GLY A 423 2.50 -4.48 -2.75
N HIS A 424 3.45 -3.58 -3.03
CA HIS A 424 3.21 -2.44 -3.90
C HIS A 424 3.59 -2.81 -5.32
N ASP A 425 2.62 -3.18 -6.12
CA ASP A 425 2.80 -3.61 -7.50
C ASP A 425 3.14 -2.45 -8.45
N SER A 426 3.45 -2.76 -9.72
CA SER A 426 3.80 -1.77 -10.72
C SER A 426 2.94 -1.84 -11.97
N TYR A 427 2.85 -0.69 -12.67
CA TYR A 427 2.16 -0.55 -13.94
C TYR A 427 3.06 0.12 -14.98
N ASP A 428 3.27 -0.53 -16.12
CA ASP A 428 3.96 0.06 -17.28
C ASP A 428 2.94 0.74 -18.21
N PRO A 429 2.91 2.07 -18.29
CA PRO A 429 1.96 2.82 -19.10
C PRO A 429 2.16 2.62 -20.61
N ASN A 430 3.37 2.32 -21.06
CA ASN A 430 3.67 2.11 -22.46
C ASN A 430 3.15 0.77 -22.97
N LYS A 431 3.08 -0.24 -22.07
CA LYS A 431 2.62 -1.60 -22.38
C LYS A 431 1.19 -1.84 -21.93
N GLN A 432 0.63 -0.99 -21.12
CA GLN A 432 -0.65 -1.15 -20.41
C GLN A 432 -0.68 -2.48 -19.63
N LEU A 433 0.43 -2.80 -18.93
CA LEU A 433 0.59 -4.03 -18.15
C LEU A 433 0.84 -3.72 -16.68
N PHE A 434 0.11 -4.41 -15.82
CA PHE A 434 0.36 -4.48 -14.38
C PHE A 434 1.21 -5.71 -14.07
N PHE A 435 2.20 -5.56 -13.20
CA PHE A 435 3.04 -6.66 -12.75
C PHE A 435 2.76 -6.91 -11.28
N MET A 436 2.27 -8.12 -10.96
CA MET A 436 1.70 -8.44 -9.65
C MET A 436 2.42 -9.63 -9.01
N GLY A 437 2.73 -9.49 -7.71
CA GLY A 437 3.20 -10.58 -6.87
C GLY A 437 2.02 -11.37 -6.30
N ILE A 438 2.03 -12.70 -6.46
CA ILE A 438 0.91 -13.58 -6.08
C ILE A 438 1.37 -14.61 -5.05
N ASN A 439 0.45 -14.98 -4.15
CA ASN A 439 0.61 -15.98 -3.11
C ASN A 439 -0.36 -17.13 -3.33
N HIS A 440 0.11 -18.36 -3.33
CA HIS A 440 -0.76 -19.55 -3.42
C HIS A 440 -0.83 -20.25 -2.06
N ILE A 441 -1.60 -19.66 -1.17
CA ILE A 441 -1.80 -20.14 0.21
C ILE A 441 -3.29 -20.38 0.41
N CYS A 442 -3.64 -21.58 0.87
CA CYS A 442 -4.99 -21.93 1.28
C CYS A 442 -5.05 -22.15 2.79
N MET A 443 -6.24 -22.35 3.35
CA MET A 443 -6.41 -22.52 4.78
C MET A 443 -7.55 -23.47 5.13
N ASP A 444 -7.44 -24.05 6.31
CA ASP A 444 -8.57 -24.57 7.08
C ASP A 444 -8.95 -23.54 8.15
N TRP A 445 -10.23 -23.41 8.44
CA TRP A 445 -10.79 -22.37 9.31
C TRP A 445 -11.75 -22.96 10.31
N GLU A 446 -11.53 -22.68 11.60
CA GLU A 446 -12.40 -23.12 12.69
C GLU A 446 -12.87 -21.92 13.51
N PRO A 447 -14.16 -21.52 13.40
CA PRO A 447 -14.70 -20.37 14.15
C PRO A 447 -15.01 -20.75 15.59
N PHE A 448 -14.89 -19.77 16.51
CA PHE A 448 -15.30 -19.87 17.90
C PHE A 448 -15.82 -18.52 18.42
N MET A 449 -16.65 -18.57 19.46
CA MET A 449 -17.20 -17.36 20.10
C MET A 449 -16.24 -16.86 21.17
N LEU A 450 -16.09 -15.52 21.27
CA LEU A 450 -15.32 -14.86 22.32
C LEU A 450 -15.91 -13.50 22.68
N PRO A 451 -15.75 -13.01 23.93
CA PRO A 451 -16.14 -11.65 24.29
C PRO A 451 -15.11 -10.63 23.82
N TYR A 452 -15.58 -9.44 23.42
CA TYR A 452 -14.69 -8.31 23.18
C TYR A 452 -14.03 -7.81 24.47
N ARG A 453 -12.73 -7.55 24.40
CA ARG A 453 -11.95 -6.86 25.42
C ARG A 453 -10.97 -5.91 24.75
N ALA A 454 -11.03 -4.61 25.09
CA ALA A 454 -10.15 -3.60 24.50
C ALA A 454 -8.66 -3.98 24.65
N GLY A 455 -7.90 -3.84 23.56
CA GLY A 455 -6.47 -4.14 23.54
C GLY A 455 -6.12 -5.65 23.56
N GLN A 456 -7.10 -6.53 23.38
CA GLN A 456 -6.88 -7.98 23.24
C GLN A 456 -7.35 -8.46 21.86
N PHE A 457 -6.76 -9.55 21.38
CA PHE A 457 -7.19 -10.15 20.12
C PHE A 457 -8.67 -10.53 20.15
N PHE A 458 -9.39 -10.08 19.15
CA PHE A 458 -10.83 -10.27 18.95
C PHE A 458 -11.06 -10.85 17.54
N VAL A 459 -10.49 -12.03 17.27
CA VAL A 459 -10.57 -12.67 15.95
C VAL A 459 -11.70 -13.69 15.85
N GLY A 460 -11.85 -14.59 16.83
CA GLY A 460 -12.93 -15.57 16.86
C GLY A 460 -12.77 -16.73 15.86
N ALA A 461 -11.54 -17.00 15.43
CA ALA A 461 -11.23 -18.13 14.57
C ALA A 461 -9.80 -18.63 14.78
N THR A 462 -9.60 -19.94 14.59
CA THR A 462 -8.29 -20.58 14.46
C THR A 462 -8.06 -20.91 12.98
N LEU A 463 -6.89 -20.57 12.47
CA LEU A 463 -6.50 -20.82 11.09
C LEU A 463 -5.32 -21.78 11.04
N ASN A 464 -5.35 -22.68 10.07
CA ASN A 464 -4.20 -23.45 9.64
C ASN A 464 -3.96 -23.18 8.16
N MET A 465 -2.87 -22.46 7.84
CA MET A 465 -2.53 -22.11 6.47
C MET A 465 -1.45 -23.03 5.92
N TYR A 466 -1.51 -23.31 4.63
CA TYR A 466 -0.60 -24.22 3.94
C TYR A 466 -0.48 -23.84 2.45
N PRO A 467 0.61 -24.29 1.77
CA PRO A 467 0.70 -24.19 0.32
C PRO A 467 -0.49 -24.89 -0.33
N GLY A 468 -1.24 -24.22 -1.16
CA GLY A 468 -2.51 -24.72 -1.66
C GLY A 468 -2.74 -24.49 -3.16
N PRO A 469 -3.80 -25.10 -3.70
CA PRO A 469 -4.67 -26.11 -3.03
C PRO A 469 -3.93 -27.39 -2.65
N LYS A 470 -4.52 -28.18 -1.75
CA LYS A 470 -3.96 -29.50 -1.34
C LYS A 470 -3.73 -30.38 -2.56
N GLY A 471 -2.57 -31.04 -2.61
CA GLY A 471 -2.17 -31.91 -3.73
C GLY A 471 -1.23 -31.26 -4.72
N ASP A 472 -1.44 -29.99 -5.10
CA ASP A 472 -0.69 -29.37 -6.20
C ASP A 472 0.58 -28.66 -5.77
N ARG A 473 0.64 -28.10 -4.55
CA ARG A 473 1.74 -27.22 -4.09
C ARG A 473 2.32 -27.58 -2.74
N GLN A 474 2.06 -28.79 -2.24
CA GLN A 474 2.49 -29.24 -0.89
C GLN A 474 4.01 -29.28 -0.70
N ASN A 475 4.79 -29.29 -1.78
CA ASN A 475 6.25 -29.34 -1.72
C ASN A 475 6.92 -27.95 -1.57
N TYR A 476 6.15 -26.87 -1.40
CA TYR A 476 6.65 -25.49 -1.36
C TYR A 476 7.35 -25.03 -2.65
N GLU A 477 7.12 -25.72 -3.75
CA GLU A 477 7.50 -25.26 -5.07
C GLU A 477 6.29 -24.58 -5.72
N GLY A 478 6.43 -23.25 -5.99
CA GLY A 478 5.34 -22.47 -6.57
C GLY A 478 4.33 -21.94 -5.56
N LEU A 479 4.74 -21.70 -4.30
CA LEU A 479 3.95 -20.97 -3.32
C LEU A 479 3.72 -19.51 -3.75
N GLY A 480 4.60 -18.96 -4.58
CA GLY A 480 4.48 -17.63 -5.15
C GLY A 480 4.43 -17.66 -6.67
N GLN A 481 4.02 -16.54 -7.23
CA GLN A 481 3.98 -16.32 -8.66
C GLN A 481 4.16 -14.83 -8.95
N ILE A 482 4.70 -14.49 -10.11
CA ILE A 482 4.63 -13.14 -10.67
C ILE A 482 3.88 -13.20 -11.99
N LYS A 483 2.96 -12.26 -12.19
CA LYS A 483 2.08 -12.21 -13.36
C LYS A 483 2.12 -10.83 -14.02
N ALA A 484 1.96 -10.80 -15.36
CA ALA A 484 1.70 -9.57 -16.09
C ALA A 484 0.24 -9.57 -16.56
N TYR A 485 -0.51 -8.55 -16.14
CA TYR A 485 -1.96 -8.44 -16.35
C TYR A 485 -2.31 -7.21 -17.18
N ASN A 486 -3.25 -7.35 -18.10
CA ASN A 486 -3.85 -6.25 -18.84
C ASN A 486 -5.30 -6.02 -18.38
N ALA A 487 -5.60 -4.86 -17.79
CA ALA A 487 -6.91 -4.57 -17.21
C ALA A 487 -8.03 -4.38 -18.26
N ILE A 488 -7.69 -3.98 -19.49
CA ILE A 488 -8.68 -3.79 -20.57
C ILE A 488 -9.16 -5.13 -21.11
N SER A 489 -8.23 -6.05 -21.36
CA SER A 489 -8.59 -7.40 -21.85
C SER A 489 -8.97 -8.36 -20.74
N GLY A 490 -8.59 -8.09 -19.49
CA GLY A 490 -8.76 -8.99 -18.36
C GLY A 490 -7.86 -10.23 -18.42
N GLN A 491 -6.81 -10.21 -19.24
CA GLN A 491 -5.96 -11.38 -19.50
C GLN A 491 -4.56 -11.23 -18.90
N PHE A 492 -3.99 -12.35 -18.47
CA PHE A 492 -2.58 -12.45 -18.12
C PHE A 492 -1.75 -12.70 -19.38
N LYS A 493 -0.76 -11.83 -19.61
CA LYS A 493 0.16 -11.94 -20.75
C LYS A 493 1.19 -13.04 -20.52
N TRP A 494 1.69 -13.14 -19.30
CA TRP A 494 2.62 -14.19 -18.87
C TRP A 494 2.55 -14.38 -17.35
N GLU A 495 2.99 -15.56 -16.91
CA GLU A 495 3.02 -15.99 -15.50
C GLU A 495 4.30 -16.78 -15.23
N LYS A 496 4.93 -16.57 -14.08
CA LYS A 496 6.16 -17.25 -13.67
C LYS A 496 6.09 -17.65 -12.21
N MET A 497 6.30 -18.92 -11.93
CA MET A 497 6.29 -19.47 -10.58
C MET A 497 7.50 -19.03 -9.77
N GLU A 498 7.31 -18.84 -8.48
CA GLU A 498 8.31 -18.57 -7.46
C GLU A 498 8.19 -19.56 -6.31
N ARG A 499 9.31 -19.87 -5.64
CA ARG A 499 9.30 -20.86 -4.54
C ARG A 499 8.42 -20.43 -3.39
N PHE A 500 8.57 -19.17 -2.94
CA PHE A 500 7.76 -18.57 -1.89
C PHE A 500 6.96 -17.39 -2.43
N ALA A 501 5.99 -16.93 -1.64
CA ALA A 501 5.19 -15.75 -1.93
C ALA A 501 6.05 -14.55 -2.38
N VAL A 502 5.57 -13.80 -3.37
CA VAL A 502 6.15 -12.50 -3.75
C VAL A 502 5.41 -11.44 -2.94
N TRP A 503 5.98 -11.13 -1.76
CA TRP A 503 5.29 -10.35 -0.74
C TRP A 503 5.48 -8.84 -0.86
N GLY A 504 6.64 -8.40 -1.36
CA GLY A 504 7.04 -6.99 -1.30
C GLY A 504 6.49 -6.11 -2.43
N GLY A 505 6.06 -6.70 -3.54
CA GLY A 505 5.64 -5.97 -4.73
C GLY A 505 6.73 -5.87 -5.80
N THR A 506 6.47 -5.04 -6.82
CA THR A 506 7.29 -4.95 -8.04
C THR A 506 7.64 -3.50 -8.37
N MET A 507 8.64 -3.30 -9.23
CA MET A 507 8.97 -2.03 -9.88
C MET A 507 9.25 -2.27 -11.35
N ALA A 508 8.62 -1.52 -12.24
CA ALA A 508 8.85 -1.58 -13.68
C ALA A 508 9.65 -0.38 -14.20
N THR A 509 10.41 -0.57 -15.28
CA THR A 509 11.23 0.49 -15.87
C THR A 509 11.11 0.54 -17.39
N ALA A 510 11.41 1.71 -17.98
CA ALA A 510 11.51 1.89 -19.42
C ALA A 510 12.63 1.05 -20.08
N GLY A 511 13.51 0.43 -19.28
CA GLY A 511 14.49 -0.57 -19.73
C GLY A 511 13.90 -1.93 -20.08
N ASN A 512 12.57 -2.06 -20.14
CA ASN A 512 11.82 -3.31 -20.35
C ASN A 512 12.05 -4.36 -19.25
N LEU A 513 12.20 -3.90 -18.01
CA LEU A 513 12.49 -4.74 -16.86
C LEU A 513 11.42 -4.62 -15.78
N VAL A 514 11.18 -5.73 -15.08
CA VAL A 514 10.42 -5.77 -13.84
C VAL A 514 11.33 -6.33 -12.75
N PHE A 515 11.52 -5.55 -11.68
CA PHE A 515 12.28 -5.94 -10.50
C PHE A 515 11.35 -6.29 -9.35
N TYR A 516 11.73 -7.28 -8.53
CA TYR A 516 11.02 -7.67 -7.31
C TYR A 516 11.91 -8.45 -6.37
N GLY A 517 11.55 -8.44 -5.07
CA GLY A 517 12.18 -9.23 -4.04
C GLY A 517 11.42 -10.52 -3.74
N THR A 518 12.09 -11.53 -3.21
CA THR A 518 11.48 -12.80 -2.80
C THR A 518 11.79 -13.12 -1.33
N LEU A 519 10.90 -13.87 -0.67
CA LEU A 519 11.07 -14.25 0.73
C LEU A 519 12.29 -15.13 0.98
N ASP A 520 12.70 -15.94 0.01
CA ASP A 520 13.94 -16.74 0.09
C ASP A 520 15.20 -15.91 -0.21
N GLY A 521 15.09 -14.59 -0.23
CA GLY A 521 16.21 -13.65 -0.23
C GLY A 521 16.86 -13.44 -1.60
N PHE A 522 16.07 -13.28 -2.67
CA PHE A 522 16.59 -12.81 -3.95
C PHE A 522 15.92 -11.49 -4.35
N ILE A 523 16.71 -10.62 -4.97
CA ILE A 523 16.20 -9.65 -5.91
C ILE A 523 16.33 -10.22 -7.32
N LYS A 524 15.31 -10.05 -8.14
CA LYS A 524 15.24 -10.58 -9.50
C LYS A 524 14.84 -9.49 -10.49
N ALA A 525 15.35 -9.61 -11.73
CA ALA A 525 14.91 -8.80 -12.86
C ALA A 525 14.41 -9.72 -13.99
N ARG A 526 13.20 -9.44 -14.46
CA ARG A 526 12.58 -10.15 -15.58
C ARG A 526 12.34 -9.20 -16.75
N ASN A 527 12.37 -9.77 -17.95
CA ASN A 527 11.87 -9.09 -19.15
C ASN A 527 10.36 -8.82 -18.97
N SER A 528 9.93 -7.56 -19.07
CA SER A 528 8.54 -7.16 -18.85
C SER A 528 7.57 -7.67 -19.93
N ASP A 529 8.07 -8.03 -21.14
CA ASP A 529 7.24 -8.56 -22.22
C ASP A 529 7.03 -10.07 -22.15
N THR A 530 8.03 -10.83 -21.70
CA THR A 530 8.05 -12.30 -21.78
C THR A 530 8.06 -13.00 -20.43
N GLY A 531 8.37 -12.25 -19.36
CA GLY A 531 8.58 -12.80 -18.02
C GLY A 531 9.88 -13.61 -17.89
N GLU A 532 10.77 -13.62 -18.89
CA GLU A 532 12.05 -14.30 -18.82
C GLU A 532 12.92 -13.74 -17.70
N LEU A 533 13.54 -14.61 -16.89
CA LEU A 533 14.47 -14.22 -15.83
C LEU A 533 15.82 -13.85 -16.46
N LEU A 534 16.19 -12.57 -16.38
CA LEU A 534 17.43 -12.04 -16.96
C LEU A 534 18.56 -11.90 -15.94
N TRP A 535 18.20 -11.67 -14.67
CA TRP A 535 19.18 -11.49 -13.60
C TRP A 535 18.56 -11.81 -12.24
N LYS A 536 19.41 -12.27 -11.30
CA LYS A 536 19.08 -12.43 -9.88
C LYS A 536 20.33 -12.26 -9.01
N PHE A 537 20.12 -11.77 -7.79
CA PHE A 537 21.16 -11.65 -6.78
C PHE A 537 20.63 -12.13 -5.43
N LYS A 538 21.47 -12.86 -4.67
CA LYS A 538 21.12 -13.35 -3.32
C LYS A 538 21.37 -12.25 -2.30
N LEU A 539 20.33 -11.80 -1.64
CA LEU A 539 20.36 -10.83 -0.54
C LEU A 539 20.72 -11.52 0.79
N PRO A 540 21.22 -10.77 1.79
CA PRO A 540 21.51 -11.31 3.13
C PRO A 540 20.29 -11.88 3.86
N SER A 541 19.08 -11.40 3.55
CA SER A 541 17.80 -11.84 4.13
C SER A 541 16.69 -11.82 3.09
N GLY A 542 15.51 -12.37 3.40
CA GLY A 542 14.31 -12.25 2.59
C GLY A 542 13.91 -10.79 2.36
N ALA A 543 13.28 -10.50 1.23
CA ALA A 543 12.75 -9.18 0.91
C ALA A 543 11.24 -9.17 0.98
N ILE A 544 10.69 -8.24 1.76
CA ILE A 544 9.26 -7.97 1.92
C ILE A 544 8.88 -6.52 1.55
N GLY A 545 9.87 -5.73 1.11
CA GLY A 545 9.71 -4.41 0.51
C GLY A 545 9.86 -4.47 -1.02
N TYR A 546 9.46 -3.42 -1.69
CA TYR A 546 9.58 -3.29 -3.15
C TYR A 546 10.84 -2.54 -3.56
N PRO A 547 11.42 -2.83 -4.76
CA PRO A 547 12.56 -2.10 -5.28
C PRO A 547 12.20 -0.68 -5.71
N ILE A 548 13.19 0.21 -5.70
CA ILE A 548 13.13 1.54 -6.32
C ILE A 548 14.31 1.75 -7.25
N THR A 549 14.25 2.80 -8.10
CA THR A 549 15.37 3.20 -8.94
C THR A 549 15.50 4.72 -8.98
N TYR A 550 16.72 5.20 -9.07
CA TYR A 550 17.07 6.63 -9.12
C TYR A 550 18.40 6.83 -9.87
N THR A 551 18.69 8.06 -10.26
CA THR A 551 20.02 8.43 -10.78
C THR A 551 20.76 9.27 -9.76
N HIS A 552 22.09 9.06 -9.67
CA HIS A 552 22.99 9.91 -8.93
C HIS A 552 24.35 9.96 -9.63
N GLY A 553 24.92 11.15 -9.79
CA GLY A 553 26.18 11.34 -10.53
C GLY A 553 26.14 10.76 -11.96
N GLY A 554 24.97 10.80 -12.63
CA GLY A 554 24.77 10.26 -13.98
C GLY A 554 24.67 8.72 -14.06
N THR A 555 24.66 8.02 -12.94
CA THR A 555 24.54 6.57 -12.86
C THR A 555 23.16 6.17 -12.36
N GLN A 556 22.52 5.18 -13.00
CA GLN A 556 21.27 4.59 -12.52
C GLN A 556 21.55 3.53 -11.46
N TYR A 557 20.80 3.59 -10.37
CA TYR A 557 20.85 2.64 -9.25
C TYR A 557 19.52 1.96 -9.06
N ILE A 558 19.56 0.70 -8.58
CA ILE A 558 18.40 -0.05 -8.08
C ILE A 558 18.63 -0.26 -6.59
N ALA A 559 17.65 0.07 -5.74
CA ALA A 559 17.74 -0.15 -4.30
C ALA A 559 16.57 -1.02 -3.83
N ILE A 560 16.83 -1.89 -2.85
CA ILE A 560 15.83 -2.73 -2.20
C ILE A 560 16.18 -2.94 -0.73
N TYR A 561 15.17 -2.96 0.13
CA TYR A 561 15.31 -3.46 1.50
C TYR A 561 15.49 -4.97 1.53
N TYR A 562 16.32 -5.44 2.44
CA TYR A 562 16.36 -6.84 2.87
C TYR A 562 16.10 -6.92 4.37
N GLY A 563 15.35 -7.93 4.78
CA GLY A 563 14.94 -8.14 6.16
C GLY A 563 13.58 -8.82 6.17
N VAL A 564 13.58 -10.15 6.31
CA VAL A 564 12.35 -10.94 6.38
C VAL A 564 11.58 -10.63 7.67
N GLY A 565 10.26 -10.64 7.59
CA GLY A 565 9.32 -10.34 8.68
C GLY A 565 7.93 -10.18 8.12
N GLY A 566 7.11 -9.35 8.77
CA GLY A 566 5.70 -9.25 8.46
C GLY A 566 4.99 -10.56 8.74
N TRP A 567 3.74 -10.69 8.32
CA TRP A 567 2.96 -11.91 8.57
C TRP A 567 3.64 -13.20 8.05
N PRO A 568 4.24 -13.26 6.85
CA PRO A 568 4.92 -14.46 6.36
C PRO A 568 6.18 -14.82 7.18
N GLY A 569 6.78 -13.86 7.87
CA GLY A 569 8.01 -14.04 8.63
C GLY A 569 7.82 -14.33 10.12
N VAL A 570 6.60 -14.26 10.67
CA VAL A 570 6.37 -14.36 12.13
C VAL A 570 6.92 -15.63 12.75
N GLY A 571 6.86 -16.76 12.06
CA GLY A 571 7.43 -18.03 12.51
C GLY A 571 8.94 -17.93 12.73
N LEU A 572 9.64 -17.29 11.80
CA LEU A 572 11.09 -17.09 11.87
C LEU A 572 11.47 -16.03 12.91
N VAL A 573 10.74 -14.89 12.94
CA VAL A 573 11.03 -13.76 13.83
C VAL A 573 10.82 -14.11 15.31
N PHE A 574 9.80 -14.91 15.63
CA PHE A 574 9.43 -15.26 17.02
C PHE A 574 9.70 -16.73 17.37
N ASP A 575 10.44 -17.48 16.52
CA ASP A 575 10.75 -18.90 16.69
C ASP A 575 9.52 -19.77 16.99
N LEU A 576 8.43 -19.55 16.23
CA LEU A 576 7.19 -20.28 16.38
C LEU A 576 7.20 -21.56 15.55
N GLN A 577 6.72 -22.68 16.15
CA GLN A 577 6.74 -24.00 15.50
C GLN A 577 5.33 -24.57 15.24
N ASP A 578 4.34 -24.16 16.04
CA ASP A 578 2.96 -24.62 15.88
C ASP A 578 2.37 -24.08 14.55
N PRO A 579 1.85 -24.94 13.66
CA PRO A 579 1.30 -24.51 12.37
C PRO A 579 0.16 -23.48 12.48
N THR A 580 -0.59 -23.47 13.57
CA THR A 580 -1.69 -22.52 13.81
C THR A 580 -1.20 -21.20 14.43
N ALA A 581 0.04 -21.16 14.91
CA ALA A 581 0.61 -19.96 15.48
C ALA A 581 0.79 -18.84 14.44
N GLY A 582 0.94 -17.60 14.93
CA GLY A 582 1.03 -16.43 14.07
C GLY A 582 -0.20 -16.25 13.18
N LEU A 583 -1.40 -16.56 13.74
CA LEU A 583 -2.67 -16.56 13.01
C LEU A 583 -2.63 -17.48 11.77
N GLY A 584 -2.02 -18.66 11.90
CA GLY A 584 -1.93 -19.69 10.87
C GLY A 584 -0.73 -19.56 9.91
N ALA A 585 0.03 -18.48 9.97
CA ALA A 585 1.13 -18.23 9.03
C ALA A 585 2.28 -19.23 9.12
N VAL A 586 2.57 -19.74 10.33
CA VAL A 586 3.67 -20.70 10.56
C VAL A 586 3.49 -21.96 9.69
N GLY A 587 2.27 -22.45 9.54
CA GLY A 587 1.97 -23.61 8.70
C GLY A 587 2.35 -23.38 7.22
N ALA A 588 2.03 -22.21 6.67
CA ALA A 588 2.34 -21.85 5.29
C ALA A 588 3.86 -21.69 5.03
N PHE A 589 4.60 -21.16 6.01
CA PHE A 589 5.99 -20.72 5.80
C PHE A 589 7.03 -21.51 6.61
N LYS A 590 6.70 -22.64 7.22
CA LYS A 590 7.62 -23.41 8.10
C LYS A 590 8.95 -23.80 7.44
N LYS A 591 9.03 -23.90 6.11
CA LYS A 591 10.29 -24.19 5.38
C LYS A 591 11.12 -22.94 5.07
N LEU A 592 10.61 -21.74 5.36
CA LEU A 592 11.29 -20.49 5.01
C LEU A 592 12.67 -20.38 5.67
N ALA A 593 12.80 -20.83 6.92
CA ALA A 593 14.05 -20.84 7.68
C ALA A 593 15.19 -21.66 7.01
N ASN A 594 14.85 -22.58 6.10
CA ASN A 594 15.85 -23.33 5.34
C ASN A 594 16.51 -22.50 4.22
N TYR A 595 15.98 -21.32 3.89
CA TYR A 595 16.39 -20.53 2.73
C TYR A 595 16.85 -19.12 3.08
N THR A 596 16.40 -18.59 4.21
CA THR A 596 16.71 -17.24 4.66
C THR A 596 16.79 -17.16 6.17
N GLN A 597 17.39 -16.06 6.65
CA GLN A 597 17.52 -15.74 8.07
C GLN A 597 17.10 -14.29 8.28
N MET A 598 16.89 -13.89 9.54
CA MET A 598 16.65 -12.50 9.88
C MET A 598 17.83 -11.61 9.45
N GLY A 599 17.51 -10.36 9.11
CA GLY A 599 18.49 -9.36 8.70
C GLY A 599 17.80 -8.01 8.55
N GLY A 600 18.54 -6.97 8.25
CA GLY A 600 17.91 -5.66 8.03
C GLY A 600 18.86 -4.63 7.42
N GLY A 601 18.46 -4.11 6.29
CA GLY A 601 19.24 -3.10 5.59
C GLY A 601 18.71 -2.78 4.20
N VAL A 602 19.45 -1.93 3.51
CA VAL A 602 19.26 -1.61 2.10
C VAL A 602 20.45 -2.10 1.29
N MET A 603 20.18 -2.73 0.15
CA MET A 603 21.18 -3.11 -0.85
C MET A 603 20.95 -2.30 -2.10
N VAL A 604 22.03 -1.73 -2.65
CA VAL A 604 22.01 -0.88 -3.84
C VAL A 604 22.87 -1.51 -4.93
N PHE A 605 22.38 -1.47 -6.16
CA PHE A 605 23.00 -2.08 -7.34
C PHE A 605 23.20 -1.05 -8.45
N SER A 606 24.24 -1.22 -9.23
CA SER A 606 24.52 -0.49 -10.46
C SER A 606 25.16 -1.39 -11.51
N LEU A 607 25.27 -0.92 -12.74
CA LEU A 607 26.02 -1.63 -13.78
C LEU A 607 27.50 -1.74 -13.36
N ASN A 608 28.03 -2.97 -13.42
CA ASN A 608 29.39 -3.32 -13.01
C ASN A 608 29.74 -3.05 -11.53
N GLY A 609 28.73 -2.73 -10.70
CA GLY A 609 28.93 -2.39 -9.29
C GLY A 609 29.53 -1.00 -9.07
N LYS A 610 29.42 -0.09 -10.05
CA LYS A 610 29.94 1.27 -9.90
C LYS A 610 29.35 1.92 -8.65
N SER A 611 30.22 2.37 -7.76
CA SER A 611 29.89 3.02 -6.51
C SER A 611 30.49 4.43 -6.48
N PRO A 612 29.86 5.41 -5.83
CA PRO A 612 30.49 6.69 -5.52
C PRO A 612 31.82 6.54 -4.75
N TYR A 613 32.04 5.44 -4.04
CA TYR A 613 33.33 5.15 -3.38
C TYR A 613 34.46 4.87 -4.35
N ASP A 614 34.19 4.46 -5.58
CA ASP A 614 35.24 4.13 -6.57
C ASP A 614 36.06 5.37 -6.95
N ASP A 615 35.47 6.57 -6.81
CA ASP A 615 36.11 7.85 -7.10
C ASP A 615 36.68 8.54 -5.85
N VAL A 616 36.44 7.98 -4.66
CA VAL A 616 37.00 8.48 -3.40
C VAL A 616 38.44 7.96 -3.27
N ASN A 617 39.41 8.84 -3.45
CA ASN A 617 40.80 8.56 -3.16
C ASN A 617 40.94 8.37 -1.63
N VAL A 618 40.72 7.16 -1.18
CA VAL A 618 40.93 6.78 0.24
C VAL A 618 42.47 6.81 0.43
N GLY A 619 42.99 8.01 0.74
CA GLY A 619 44.38 8.16 1.12
C GLY A 619 44.70 7.10 2.19
N GLU A 620 45.84 6.42 2.07
CA GLU A 620 46.29 5.49 3.09
C GLU A 620 46.16 6.16 4.45
N TYR A 621 45.41 5.52 5.36
CA TYR A 621 45.36 5.94 6.76
C TYR A 621 46.77 5.91 7.32
N GLN A 622 47.43 7.05 7.34
CA GLN A 622 48.69 7.20 8.06
C GLN A 622 48.32 7.28 9.53
N GLY A 623 48.32 6.09 10.17
CA GLY A 623 48.09 5.98 11.60
C GLY A 623 48.93 7.01 12.32
N GLY A 624 48.29 7.93 13.03
CA GLY A 624 48.98 8.86 13.90
C GLY A 624 49.84 8.06 14.90
N LYS A 625 51.11 8.44 15.00
CA LYS A 625 52.03 7.98 16.03
C LYS A 625 51.59 8.46 17.41
#